data_7ae8f66b682df1147c7bd7e97e0eef1e
#
_entry.id   7ae8f66b682df1147c7bd7e97e0eef1e
#
_cell.length_a   1.000
_cell.length_b   1.000
_cell.length_c   1.000
_cell.angle_alpha   90.00
_cell.angle_beta   90.00
_cell.angle_gamma   90.00
#
_symmetry.space_group_name_H-M   'P 1'
#
loop_
_entity.id
_entity.type
_entity.pdbx_description
1 polymer ?
#
loop_
_entity_poly.entity_id
_entity_poly.type
_entity_poly.pdbx_seq_one_letter_code
_entity_poly.pdbx_strand_id
1 'polypeptide(L)'
;VFADRAYTSNELYRDILFGKLEVNEGMLVENVVAQQLRASGHRLFFYSRYSRQAKDRMEIDFLLIGEYSNAAMKARVCPVEVKSTKRYKTSSLDKFKNKFDSRVGMQYVLHPRPMRVEGDRLYLPLYMAHCL
;
A
#
# COMPACT_ATOMS: atom_id res chain seq x y z
N VAL A 1 -3.50 -7.07 10.14
CA VAL A 1 -2.56 -7.90 9.52
C VAL A 1 -2.70 -9.34 10.01
N PHE A 2 -2.70 -10.30 9.15
CA PHE A 2 -3.39 -11.56 9.25
C PHE A 2 -2.52 -12.78 9.45
N ALA A 3 -1.31 -12.64 9.89
CA ALA A 3 -0.40 -13.78 9.99
C ALA A 3 -0.46 -14.53 11.31
N ASP A 4 -1.44 -14.26 12.14
CA ASP A 4 -1.59 -15.04 13.36
C ASP A 4 -2.32 -16.34 13.04
N ARG A 5 -1.61 -17.47 13.22
CA ARG A 5 -2.15 -18.83 13.06
C ARG A 5 -3.44 -19.09 13.84
N ALA A 6 -3.72 -18.29 14.89
CA ALA A 6 -4.91 -18.41 15.70
C ALA A 6 -6.22 -18.16 14.96
N TYR A 7 -6.17 -17.46 13.83
CA TYR A 7 -7.36 -17.10 13.04
C TYR A 7 -7.56 -17.95 11.79
N THR A 8 -6.63 -18.84 11.47
CA THR A 8 -6.73 -19.66 10.27
C THR A 8 -7.04 -21.11 10.69
N SER A 9 -8.28 -21.54 10.54
CA SER A 9 -8.64 -22.93 10.76
C SER A 9 -7.95 -23.82 9.72
N ASN A 10 -7.64 -25.07 10.09
CA ASN A 10 -7.09 -26.05 9.16
C ASN A 10 -7.98 -26.25 7.91
N GLU A 11 -9.28 -26.07 8.05
CA GLU A 11 -10.26 -26.13 6.97
C GLU A 11 -10.08 -24.99 5.98
N LEU A 12 -9.91 -23.76 6.47
CA LEU A 12 -9.65 -22.60 5.62
C LEU A 12 -8.34 -22.74 4.83
N TYR A 13 -7.29 -23.27 5.46
CA TYR A 13 -6.03 -23.57 4.80
C TYR A 13 -6.19 -24.58 3.66
N ARG A 14 -6.95 -25.66 3.91
CA ARG A 14 -7.23 -26.67 2.90
C ARG A 14 -8.03 -26.10 1.73
N ASP A 15 -9.04 -25.29 2.02
CA ASP A 15 -9.88 -24.67 0.99
C ASP A 15 -9.11 -23.69 0.11
N ILE A 16 -8.16 -22.94 0.69
CA ILE A 16 -7.23 -22.09 -0.07
C ILE A 16 -6.31 -22.94 -0.95
N LEU A 17 -5.69 -23.99 -0.38
CA LEU A 17 -4.76 -24.85 -1.11
C LEU A 17 -5.43 -25.63 -2.24
N PHE A 18 -6.68 -26.00 -2.10
CA PHE A 18 -7.43 -26.75 -3.12
C PHE A 18 -8.24 -25.85 -4.07
N GLY A 19 -8.07 -24.53 -4.00
CA GLY A 19 -8.77 -23.58 -4.87
C GLY A 19 -10.29 -23.54 -4.67
N LYS A 20 -10.77 -24.03 -3.53
CA LYS A 20 -12.22 -24.05 -3.20
C LYS A 20 -12.73 -22.71 -2.64
N LEU A 21 -11.82 -21.86 -2.19
CA LEU A 21 -12.13 -20.52 -1.71
C LEU A 21 -11.66 -19.50 -2.75
N GLU A 22 -12.51 -18.59 -3.13
CA GLU A 22 -12.09 -17.39 -3.86
C GLU A 22 -11.22 -16.55 -2.92
N VAL A 23 -9.92 -16.63 -3.12
CA VAL A 23 -8.97 -15.80 -2.38
C VAL A 23 -8.94 -14.44 -3.05
N ASN A 24 -9.20 -13.40 -2.29
CA ASN A 24 -9.00 -12.03 -2.75
C ASN A 24 -7.48 -11.78 -2.87
N GLU A 25 -6.94 -11.94 -4.07
CA GLU A 25 -5.52 -11.75 -4.36
C GLU A 25 -5.01 -10.37 -3.93
N GLY A 26 -5.84 -9.34 -4.06
CA GLY A 26 -5.52 -7.99 -3.61
C GLY A 26 -5.19 -7.97 -2.13
N MET A 27 -6.07 -8.52 -1.30
CA MET A 27 -5.85 -8.59 0.15
C MET A 27 -4.60 -9.39 0.53
N LEU A 28 -4.32 -10.48 -0.16
CA LEU A 28 -3.11 -11.28 0.09
C LEU A 28 -1.85 -10.47 -0.20
N VAL A 29 -1.81 -9.80 -1.34
CA VAL A 29 -0.66 -8.97 -1.73
C VAL A 29 -0.47 -7.81 -0.77
N GLU A 30 -1.53 -7.11 -0.39
CA GLU A 30 -1.47 -6.04 0.63
C GLU A 30 -0.92 -6.56 1.97
N ASN A 31 -1.34 -7.76 2.40
CA ASN A 31 -0.83 -8.38 3.63
C ASN A 31 0.66 -8.69 3.55
N VAL A 32 1.13 -9.25 2.45
CA VAL A 32 2.56 -9.52 2.26
C VAL A 32 3.36 -8.23 2.30
N VAL A 33 2.88 -7.19 1.63
CA VAL A 33 3.51 -5.86 1.67
C VAL A 33 3.52 -5.29 3.09
N ALA A 34 2.41 -5.37 3.82
CA ALA A 34 2.33 -4.92 5.20
C ALA A 34 3.37 -5.61 6.10
N GLN A 35 3.54 -6.92 5.94
CA GLN A 35 4.55 -7.68 6.68
C GLN A 35 5.98 -7.24 6.33
N GLN A 36 6.28 -7.01 5.05
CA GLN A 36 7.58 -6.52 4.62
C GLN A 36 7.88 -5.13 5.17
N LEU A 37 6.94 -4.20 5.09
CA LEU A 37 7.08 -2.86 5.65
C LEU A 37 7.28 -2.89 7.17
N ARG A 38 6.56 -3.76 7.88
CA ARG A 38 6.76 -3.96 9.32
C ARG A 38 8.14 -4.53 9.64
N ALA A 39 8.59 -5.51 8.87
CA ALA A 39 9.92 -6.10 9.02
C ALA A 39 11.05 -5.09 8.76
N SER A 40 10.83 -4.13 7.86
CA SER A 40 11.74 -3.00 7.60
C SER A 40 11.67 -1.89 8.68
N GLY A 41 10.86 -2.08 9.73
CA GLY A 41 10.79 -1.15 10.86
C GLY A 41 9.71 -0.05 10.75
N HIS A 42 8.92 -0.04 9.69
CA HIS A 42 7.88 0.96 9.52
C HIS A 42 6.70 0.76 10.47
N ARG A 43 6.17 1.86 10.98
CA ARG A 43 4.84 1.88 11.59
C ARG A 43 3.81 2.02 10.46
N LEU A 44 2.81 1.14 10.45
CA LEU A 44 1.79 1.16 9.42
C LEU A 44 0.64 2.08 9.81
N PHE A 45 0.36 3.01 8.92
CA PHE A 45 -0.81 3.86 8.95
C PHE A 45 -1.54 3.69 7.61
N PHE A 46 -2.82 3.97 7.59
CA PHE A 46 -3.63 3.98 6.38
C PHE A 46 -4.50 5.23 6.34
N TYR A 47 -5.05 5.54 5.18
CA TYR A 47 -6.00 6.64 5.03
C TYR A 47 -7.21 6.18 4.24
N SER A 48 -8.39 6.35 4.81
CA SER A 48 -9.65 6.07 4.15
C SER A 48 -10.61 7.25 4.32
N ARG A 49 -11.20 7.68 3.23
CA ARG A 49 -12.28 8.66 3.24
C ARG A 49 -13.48 8.08 2.53
N TYR A 50 -14.50 7.78 3.30
CA TYR A 50 -15.78 7.39 2.76
C TYR A 50 -16.54 8.62 2.26
N SER A 51 -17.15 8.53 1.10
CA SER A 51 -18.11 9.52 0.58
C SER A 51 -19.17 8.81 -0.25
N ARG A 52 -20.39 9.32 -0.21
CA ARG A 52 -21.47 8.86 -1.09
C ARG A 52 -21.13 9.15 -2.56
N GLN A 53 -20.42 10.25 -2.81
CA GLN A 53 -19.95 10.61 -4.15
C GLN A 53 -18.62 9.91 -4.44
N ALA A 54 -18.59 9.10 -5.50
CA ALA A 54 -17.41 8.34 -5.88
C ALA A 54 -16.15 9.21 -6.13
N LYS A 55 -16.36 10.46 -6.60
CA LYS A 55 -15.28 11.42 -6.85
C LYS A 55 -14.50 11.80 -5.57
N ASP A 56 -15.17 11.79 -4.41
CA ASP A 56 -14.59 12.19 -3.12
C ASP A 56 -14.11 10.98 -2.30
N ARG A 57 -14.40 9.78 -2.77
CA ARG A 57 -13.94 8.55 -2.12
C ARG A 57 -12.45 8.37 -2.40
N MET A 58 -11.70 8.06 -1.33
CA MET A 58 -10.26 7.91 -1.39
C MET A 58 -9.79 6.89 -0.35
N GLU A 59 -8.95 5.98 -0.78
CA GLU A 59 -8.33 4.98 0.07
C GLU A 59 -6.86 4.87 -0.31
N ILE A 60 -5.99 4.91 0.68
CA ILE A 60 -4.54 4.73 0.56
C ILE A 60 -4.17 3.57 1.46
N ASP A 61 -3.55 2.55 0.90
CA ASP A 61 -3.28 1.29 1.58
C ASP A 61 -2.32 1.48 2.75
N PHE A 62 -1.22 2.24 2.55
CA PHE A 62 -0.30 2.57 3.63
C PHE A 62 0.18 4.02 3.53
N LEU A 63 0.49 4.57 4.70
CA LEU A 63 1.17 5.86 4.84
C LEU A 63 2.48 5.63 5.58
N LEU A 64 3.59 6.01 4.97
CA LEU A 64 4.90 6.00 5.60
C LEU A 64 5.30 7.43 5.96
N ILE A 65 6.05 7.56 7.03
CA ILE A 65 6.66 8.84 7.40
C ILE A 65 8.03 8.89 6.73
N GLY A 66 8.24 9.86 5.85
CA GLY A 66 9.52 10.05 5.19
C GLY A 66 10.61 10.41 6.20
N GLU A 67 11.79 9.81 6.05
CA GLU A 67 12.95 10.19 6.85
C GLU A 67 13.41 11.60 6.49
N TYR A 68 13.84 12.33 7.53
CA TYR A 68 14.30 13.72 7.38
C TYR A 68 15.79 13.74 7.13
N SER A 69 16.19 14.47 6.11
CA SER A 69 17.59 14.83 5.95
C SER A 69 18.01 16.04 6.80
N ASN A 70 17.06 16.83 7.32
CA ASN A 70 17.34 18.01 8.14
C ASN A 70 16.20 18.32 9.13
N ALA A 71 16.55 18.70 10.36
CA ALA A 71 15.63 19.07 11.43
C ALA A 71 14.69 20.26 11.11
N ALA A 72 14.97 21.01 10.05
CA ALA A 72 14.15 22.13 9.60
C ALA A 72 13.04 21.75 8.60
N MET A 73 13.04 20.54 8.07
CA MET A 73 12.01 20.09 7.13
C MET A 73 10.84 19.45 7.89
N LYS A 74 9.64 19.95 7.62
CA LYS A 74 8.40 19.36 8.15
C LYS A 74 8.23 17.92 7.64
N ALA A 75 7.78 17.03 8.53
CA ALA A 75 7.44 15.65 8.21
C ALA A 75 6.56 15.57 6.96
N ARG A 76 7.00 14.80 5.99
CA ARG A 76 6.19 14.49 4.82
C ARG A 76 5.66 13.06 4.94
N VAL A 77 4.44 12.89 4.50
CA VAL A 77 3.78 11.59 4.44
C VAL A 77 3.98 11.04 3.04
N CYS A 78 4.46 9.82 2.97
CA CYS A 78 4.68 9.09 1.72
C CYS A 78 3.57 8.05 1.57
N PRO A 79 2.56 8.30 0.72
CA PRO A 79 1.50 7.32 0.47
C PRO A 79 2.02 6.17 -0.37
N VAL A 80 1.60 4.96 0.00
CA VAL A 80 1.90 3.71 -0.70
C VAL A 80 0.61 3.07 -1.13
N GLU A 81 0.50 2.75 -2.40
CA GLU A 81 -0.62 2.03 -3.00
C GLU A 81 -0.14 0.69 -3.55
N VAL A 82 -0.85 -0.39 -3.22
CA VAL A 82 -0.51 -1.75 -3.62
C VAL A 82 -1.45 -2.21 -4.71
N LYS A 83 -0.92 -2.77 -5.78
CA LYS A 83 -1.67 -3.30 -6.92
C LYS A 83 -1.27 -4.74 -7.21
N SER A 84 -2.23 -5.63 -7.16
CA SER A 84 -2.03 -7.06 -7.49
C SER A 84 -2.04 -7.34 -8.99
N THR A 85 -2.63 -6.45 -9.78
CA THR A 85 -2.79 -6.64 -11.23
C THR A 85 -1.95 -5.67 -12.05
N LYS A 86 -1.70 -6.01 -13.32
CA LYS A 86 -0.93 -5.16 -14.25
C LYS A 86 -1.72 -3.95 -14.74
N ARG A 87 -3.05 -3.99 -14.73
CA ARG A 87 -3.95 -2.89 -15.14
C ARG A 87 -4.62 -2.32 -13.91
N TYR A 88 -4.33 -1.08 -13.59
CA TYR A 88 -4.84 -0.38 -12.41
C TYR A 88 -4.92 1.12 -12.64
N LYS A 89 -5.60 1.80 -11.72
CA LYS A 89 -5.66 3.26 -11.63
C LYS A 89 -4.99 3.73 -10.35
N THR A 90 -4.43 4.93 -10.37
CA THR A 90 -3.78 5.59 -9.22
C THR A 90 -4.53 6.86 -8.80
N SER A 91 -5.81 6.92 -9.10
CA SER A 91 -6.64 8.10 -8.81
C SER A 91 -6.73 8.46 -7.33
N SER A 92 -6.58 7.49 -6.43
CA SER A 92 -6.53 7.77 -4.99
C SER A 92 -5.28 8.55 -4.60
N LEU A 93 -4.12 8.20 -5.18
CA LEU A 93 -2.88 8.96 -4.97
C LEU A 93 -2.99 10.39 -5.50
N ASP A 94 -3.59 10.57 -6.69
CA ASP A 94 -3.79 11.90 -7.26
C ASP A 94 -4.68 12.77 -6.37
N LYS A 95 -5.78 12.21 -5.89
CA LYS A 95 -6.69 12.89 -4.95
C LYS A 95 -6.00 13.21 -3.62
N PHE A 96 -5.21 12.26 -3.09
CA PHE A 96 -4.49 12.44 -1.85
C PHE A 96 -3.46 13.57 -1.96
N LYS A 97 -2.67 13.56 -3.04
CA LYS A 97 -1.72 14.63 -3.33
C LYS A 97 -2.41 15.98 -3.46
N ASN A 98 -3.46 16.07 -4.25
CA ASN A 98 -4.20 17.33 -4.44
C ASN A 98 -4.77 17.88 -3.12
N LYS A 99 -5.18 16.99 -2.22
CA LYS A 99 -5.74 17.41 -0.92
C LYS A 99 -4.67 17.86 0.09
N PHE A 100 -3.51 17.21 0.07
CA PHE A 100 -2.48 17.39 1.10
C PHE A 100 -1.13 17.89 0.56
N ASP A 101 -1.11 18.43 -0.64
CA ASP A 101 0.04 18.77 -1.48
C ASP A 101 1.35 19.09 -0.72
N SER A 102 1.32 20.09 0.16
CA SER A 102 2.51 20.52 0.91
C SER A 102 3.05 19.51 1.94
N ARG A 103 2.26 18.48 2.25
CA ARG A 103 2.60 17.44 3.24
C ARG A 103 2.94 16.10 2.61
N VAL A 104 2.72 15.94 1.31
CA VAL A 104 3.00 14.69 0.59
C VAL A 104 4.43 14.71 0.10
N GLY A 105 5.17 13.65 0.41
CA GLY A 105 6.49 13.36 -0.11
C GLY A 105 6.44 12.51 -1.37
N MET A 106 7.43 11.63 -1.52
CA MET A 106 7.44 10.63 -2.58
C MET A 106 6.20 9.73 -2.45
N GLN A 107 5.56 9.46 -3.58
CA GLN A 107 4.44 8.53 -3.66
C GLN A 107 4.94 7.19 -4.19
N TYR A 108 4.50 6.10 -3.60
CA TYR A 108 4.92 4.76 -3.99
C TYR A 108 3.75 3.94 -4.54
N VAL A 109 4.00 3.24 -5.64
CA VAL A 109 3.08 2.24 -6.17
C VAL A 109 3.81 0.92 -6.25
N LEU A 110 3.39 -0.05 -5.45
CA LEU A 110 3.88 -1.43 -5.51
C LEU A 110 3.02 -2.22 -6.49
N HIS A 111 3.63 -2.79 -7.52
CA HIS A 111 2.89 -3.41 -8.63
C HIS A 111 3.66 -4.59 -9.28
N PRO A 112 2.98 -5.47 -10.06
CA PRO A 112 3.63 -6.59 -10.73
C PRO A 112 4.25 -6.20 -12.09
N ARG A 113 4.99 -5.06 -12.14
CA ARG A 113 5.71 -4.57 -13.32
C ARG A 113 7.10 -4.10 -12.93
N PRO A 114 8.02 -3.89 -13.91
CA PRO A 114 9.31 -3.30 -13.66
C PRO A 114 9.25 -1.93 -13.01
N MET A 115 10.32 -1.58 -12.31
CA MET A 115 10.48 -0.27 -11.69
C MET A 115 10.44 0.85 -12.73
N ARG A 116 9.81 1.97 -12.35
CA ARG A 116 9.81 3.22 -13.13
C ARG A 116 9.60 4.42 -12.22
N VAL A 117 10.02 5.58 -12.68
CA VAL A 117 9.86 6.85 -11.97
C VAL A 117 9.06 7.81 -12.84
N GLU A 118 8.06 8.44 -12.27
CA GLU A 118 7.23 9.47 -12.92
C GLU A 118 7.10 10.67 -11.98
N GLY A 119 7.93 11.69 -12.16
CA GLY A 119 7.96 12.86 -11.29
C GLY A 119 8.29 12.49 -9.83
N ASP A 120 7.37 12.76 -8.94
CA ASP A 120 7.44 12.42 -7.51
C ASP A 120 6.77 11.08 -7.16
N ARG A 121 6.52 10.24 -8.17
CA ARG A 121 5.94 8.91 -8.01
C ARG A 121 6.92 7.83 -8.44
N LEU A 122 7.19 6.91 -7.52
CA LEU A 122 8.05 5.76 -7.74
C LEU A 122 7.20 4.49 -7.79
N TYR A 123 7.28 3.79 -8.91
CA TYR A 123 6.66 2.49 -9.11
C TYR A 123 7.68 1.41 -8.87
N LEU A 124 7.39 0.48 -7.97
CA LEU A 124 8.28 -0.60 -7.57
C LEU A 124 7.62 -1.95 -7.77
N PRO A 125 8.38 -2.97 -8.21
CA PRO A 125 7.92 -4.34 -8.14
C PRO A 125 7.52 -4.72 -6.71
N LEU A 126 6.49 -5.55 -6.57
CA LEU A 126 5.96 -5.98 -5.26
C LEU A 126 7.05 -6.53 -4.31
N TYR A 127 8.00 -7.30 -4.85
CA TYR A 127 9.09 -7.87 -4.06
C TYR A 127 10.08 -6.83 -3.50
N MET A 128 10.02 -5.59 -3.96
CA MET A 128 10.87 -4.50 -3.47
C MET A 128 10.23 -3.69 -2.32
N ALA A 129 9.09 -4.11 -1.79
CA ALA A 129 8.44 -3.41 -0.67
C ALA A 129 9.36 -3.28 0.56
N HIS A 130 10.28 -4.23 0.78
CA HIS A 130 11.27 -4.18 1.84
C HIS A 130 12.36 -3.11 1.65
N CYS A 131 12.41 -2.47 0.49
CA CYS A 131 13.36 -1.38 0.20
C CYS A 131 12.85 0.02 0.60
N LEU A 132 11.56 0.09 1.00
CA LEU A 132 10.91 1.34 1.43
C LEU A 132 11.23 1.71 2.89
#